data_fc8abc2cc1c348e9736083ace75db237
#
_entry.id   fc8abc2cc1c348e9736083ace75db237
#
_cell.length_a   1.000
_cell.length_b   1.000
_cell.length_c   1.000
_cell.angle_alpha   90.00
_cell.angle_beta   90.00
_cell.angle_gamma   90.00
#
_symmetry.space_group_name_H-M   'P 1'
#
loop_
_entity.id
_entity.type
_entity.pdbx_description
1 polymer ?
#
loop_
_entity_poly.entity_id
_entity_poly.type
_entity_poly.pdbx_seq_one_letter_code
_entity_poly.pdbx_strand_id
1 'polypeptide(L)'
;MFIADLHIHYKFSRACSKDCDIEHLSWWALRKGLTVLGTGDFTHPAWSAELKETLVPAEPGLFRIRPDLEKRLIRDTPARCAGPVRFTLSVEISTIYRRDDRTRKVHHLLYAPSFEAADKITESLAKIGNLASDGRPILGLDSRDLLEITLQADPGCYLVPAHVWTPWFAVLGSKSGFDAVRDCYADLAEHIFAVETGLSSDPP
;
A
#
# COMPACT_ATOMS: atom_id res chain seq x y z
N MET A 1 21.72 -1.39 -7.40
CA MET A 1 20.81 -2.22 -6.56
C MET A 1 20.19 -1.31 -5.51
N PHE A 2 18.90 -1.39 -5.27
CA PHE A 2 18.19 -0.66 -4.22
C PHE A 2 17.40 -1.66 -3.37
N ILE A 3 17.08 -1.27 -2.14
CA ILE A 3 16.24 -2.04 -1.21
C ILE A 3 14.95 -1.25 -1.02
N ALA A 4 13.82 -1.93 -1.14
CA ALA A 4 12.50 -1.33 -0.97
C ALA A 4 11.71 -2.05 0.14
N ASP A 5 10.92 -1.28 0.88
CA ASP A 5 9.87 -1.76 1.78
C ASP A 5 8.55 -1.14 1.30
N LEU A 6 7.72 -1.95 0.64
CA LEU A 6 6.55 -1.46 -0.08
C LEU A 6 5.24 -1.71 0.66
N HIS A 7 5.26 -2.55 1.72
CA HIS A 7 4.10 -2.88 2.53
C HIS A 7 4.28 -2.41 3.97
N ILE A 8 3.90 -1.18 4.23
CA ILE A 8 3.95 -0.58 5.56
C ILE A 8 2.61 0.07 5.91
N HIS A 9 2.39 0.29 7.20
CA HIS A 9 1.26 1.02 7.75
C HIS A 9 1.71 2.25 8.51
N TYR A 10 0.77 3.15 8.72
CA TYR A 10 0.98 4.46 9.25
C TYR A 10 0.26 4.67 10.60
N LYS A 11 0.54 5.80 11.28
CA LYS A 11 0.05 6.11 12.65
C LYS A 11 -1.47 6.09 12.84
N PHE A 12 -2.26 6.12 11.77
CA PHE A 12 -3.72 5.97 11.83
C PHE A 12 -4.19 4.52 11.63
N SER A 13 -3.30 3.61 11.29
CA SER A 13 -3.59 2.19 11.24
C SER A 13 -3.54 1.57 12.63
N ARG A 14 -4.44 0.62 12.86
CA ARG A 14 -4.54 -0.10 14.12
C ARG A 14 -3.22 -0.80 14.46
N ALA A 15 -2.80 -0.66 15.72
CA ALA A 15 -1.56 -1.24 16.25
C ALA A 15 -0.25 -0.66 15.69
N CYS A 16 -0.28 0.46 14.96
CA CYS A 16 0.92 1.18 14.55
C CYS A 16 1.37 2.21 15.59
N SER A 17 2.66 2.50 15.60
CA SER A 17 3.22 3.58 16.42
C SER A 17 2.68 4.94 15.96
N LYS A 18 2.45 5.84 16.89
CA LYS A 18 2.12 7.24 16.59
C LYS A 18 3.27 8.00 15.91
N ASP A 19 4.49 7.46 16.00
CA ASP A 19 5.69 8.00 15.36
C ASP A 19 5.91 7.49 13.94
N CYS A 20 4.97 6.70 13.40
CA CYS A 20 5.00 6.30 11.99
C CYS A 20 4.54 7.46 11.10
N ASP A 21 5.36 8.49 10.94
CA ASP A 21 5.17 9.62 10.03
C ASP A 21 6.31 9.69 9.00
N ILE A 22 6.19 10.55 8.00
CA ILE A 22 7.14 10.63 6.88
C ILE A 22 8.56 10.98 7.36
N GLU A 23 8.70 11.82 8.38
CA GLU A 23 10.02 12.20 8.91
C GLU A 23 10.68 10.99 9.60
N HIS A 24 9.98 10.29 10.49
CA HIS A 24 10.51 9.10 11.16
C HIS A 24 10.76 7.94 10.17
N LEU A 25 9.87 7.72 9.22
CA LEU A 25 10.07 6.71 8.18
C LEU A 25 11.32 7.01 7.34
N SER A 26 11.52 8.27 6.94
CA SER A 26 12.73 8.69 6.23
C SER A 26 13.99 8.47 7.07
N TRP A 27 13.94 8.84 8.36
CA TRP A 27 15.04 8.67 9.31
C TRP A 27 15.42 7.19 9.52
N TRP A 28 14.42 6.30 9.63
CA TRP A 28 14.66 4.88 9.71
C TRP A 28 15.12 4.26 8.40
N ALA A 29 14.57 4.71 7.27
CA ALA A 29 15.00 4.26 5.94
C ALA A 29 16.50 4.50 5.72
N LEU A 30 16.97 5.70 6.03
CA LEU A 30 18.40 6.04 5.96
C LEU A 30 19.27 5.09 6.78
N ARG A 31 18.85 4.78 8.02
CA ARG A 31 19.61 3.90 8.92
C ARG A 31 19.57 2.44 8.53
N LYS A 32 18.49 1.99 7.92
CA LYS A 32 18.31 0.60 7.46
C LYS A 32 18.83 0.36 6.04
N GLY A 33 19.24 1.43 5.32
CA GLY A 33 19.67 1.34 3.93
C GLY A 33 18.51 1.10 2.95
N LEU A 34 17.29 1.48 3.32
CA LEU A 34 16.12 1.43 2.44
C LEU A 34 16.13 2.64 1.51
N THR A 35 15.95 2.39 0.23
CA THR A 35 15.94 3.44 -0.80
C THR A 35 14.52 3.85 -1.17
N VAL A 36 13.58 2.90 -1.19
CA VAL A 36 12.18 3.12 -1.56
C VAL A 36 11.27 2.59 -0.46
N LEU A 37 10.27 3.38 -0.08
CA LEU A 37 9.22 3.01 0.87
C LEU A 37 7.84 3.21 0.24
N GLY A 38 6.91 2.31 0.55
CA GLY A 38 5.49 2.60 0.42
C GLY A 38 5.10 3.68 1.44
N THR A 39 4.15 4.55 1.08
CA THR A 39 3.60 5.50 2.07
C THR A 39 2.69 4.81 3.07
N GLY A 40 2.08 3.68 2.68
CA GLY A 40 0.93 3.12 3.37
C GLY A 40 -0.28 4.06 3.35
N ASP A 41 -1.44 3.49 3.50
CA ASP A 41 -2.69 4.11 3.97
C ASP A 41 -3.15 5.41 3.28
N PHE A 42 -2.77 5.67 2.01
CA PHE A 42 -3.08 6.94 1.32
C PHE A 42 -4.58 7.25 1.23
N THR A 43 -5.46 6.28 1.39
CA THR A 43 -6.91 6.49 1.39
C THR A 43 -7.44 7.12 2.68
N HIS A 44 -6.66 7.13 3.77
CA HIS A 44 -7.07 7.77 5.01
C HIS A 44 -6.99 9.30 4.89
N PRO A 45 -8.09 10.07 5.12
CA PRO A 45 -8.14 11.51 4.81
C PRO A 45 -7.05 12.34 5.48
N ALA A 46 -6.81 12.13 6.77
CA ALA A 46 -5.80 12.88 7.51
C ALA A 46 -4.38 12.53 7.04
N TRP A 47 -4.14 11.26 6.65
CA TRP A 47 -2.85 10.85 6.13
C TRP A 47 -2.60 11.39 4.72
N SER A 48 -3.58 11.30 3.83
CA SER A 48 -3.50 11.88 2.48
C SER A 48 -3.15 13.38 2.53
N ALA A 49 -3.76 14.13 3.45
CA ALA A 49 -3.44 15.54 3.65
C ALA A 49 -1.98 15.74 4.08
N GLU A 50 -1.49 14.97 5.05
CA GLU A 50 -0.11 15.04 5.52
C GLU A 50 0.90 14.62 4.43
N LEU A 51 0.60 13.60 3.63
CA LEU A 51 1.42 13.21 2.49
C LEU A 51 1.57 14.34 1.47
N LYS A 52 0.47 15.02 1.12
CA LYS A 52 0.46 16.16 0.19
C LYS A 52 1.23 17.37 0.75
N GLU A 53 1.26 17.53 2.06
CA GLU A 53 2.02 18.61 2.72
C GLU A 53 3.51 18.30 2.81
N THR A 54 3.90 17.04 3.01
CA THR A 54 5.27 16.64 3.34
C THR A 54 6.07 16.10 2.17
N LEU A 55 5.42 15.60 1.13
CA LEU A 55 6.06 15.00 -0.04
C LEU A 55 6.02 15.92 -1.26
N VAL A 56 7.06 15.85 -2.06
CA VAL A 56 7.14 16.50 -3.37
C VAL A 56 7.52 15.47 -4.44
N PRO A 57 7.11 15.67 -5.71
CA PRO A 57 7.50 14.78 -6.81
C PRO A 57 9.02 14.65 -6.93
N ALA A 58 9.48 13.46 -7.31
CA ALA A 58 10.86 13.14 -7.61
C ALA A 58 10.95 12.52 -9.02
N GLU A 59 11.33 11.26 -9.15
CA GLU A 59 11.27 10.52 -10.40
C GLU A 59 9.80 10.12 -10.72
N PRO A 60 9.44 9.75 -11.96
CA PRO A 60 8.07 9.33 -12.31
C PRO A 60 7.55 8.22 -11.37
N GLY A 61 6.39 8.45 -10.75
CA GLY A 61 5.77 7.53 -9.80
C GLY A 61 6.39 7.54 -8.40
N LEU A 62 7.43 8.35 -8.17
CA LEU A 62 8.12 8.44 -6.88
C LEU A 62 8.06 9.87 -6.32
N PHE A 63 8.11 9.93 -4.99
CA PHE A 63 8.12 11.16 -4.22
C PHE A 63 9.32 11.18 -3.28
N ARG A 64 9.68 12.36 -2.82
CA ARG A 64 10.66 12.56 -1.75
C ARG A 64 10.11 13.50 -0.69
N ILE A 65 10.66 13.43 0.49
CA ILE A 65 10.37 14.40 1.52
C ILE A 65 10.79 15.80 1.07
N ARG A 66 10.04 16.82 1.44
CA ARG A 66 10.37 18.23 1.14
C ARG A 66 11.81 18.57 1.55
N PRO A 67 12.54 19.35 0.72
CA PRO A 67 13.97 19.64 0.96
C PRO A 67 14.27 20.33 2.29
N ASP A 68 13.33 21.11 2.83
CA ASP A 68 13.49 21.79 4.12
C ASP A 68 13.43 20.79 5.29
N LEU A 69 12.55 19.77 5.22
CA LEU A 69 12.46 18.67 6.18
C LEU A 69 13.66 17.72 6.03
N GLU A 70 14.04 17.38 4.82
CA GLU A 70 15.18 16.50 4.51
C GLU A 70 16.49 17.05 5.12
N LYS A 71 16.73 18.34 5.02
CA LYS A 71 17.92 18.97 5.62
C LYS A 71 18.01 18.80 7.14
N ARG A 72 16.87 18.74 7.83
CA ARG A 72 16.83 18.48 9.29
C ARG A 72 17.22 17.04 9.58
N LEU A 73 16.65 16.09 8.84
CA LEU A 73 16.90 14.66 9.00
C LEU A 73 18.37 14.29 8.75
N ILE A 74 18.98 14.87 7.72
CA ILE A 74 20.39 14.61 7.37
C ILE A 74 21.32 15.04 8.49
N ARG A 75 21.06 16.17 9.16
CA ARG A 75 21.90 16.64 10.30
C ARG A 75 22.01 15.61 11.42
N ASP A 76 20.93 14.86 11.67
CA ASP A 76 20.85 13.87 12.76
C ASP A 76 21.17 12.44 12.27
N THR A 77 21.64 12.30 11.04
CA THR A 77 21.93 11.01 10.42
C THR A 77 23.45 10.86 10.22
N PRO A 78 24.06 9.72 10.67
CA PRO A 78 25.47 9.46 10.41
C PRO A 78 25.78 9.51 8.91
N ALA A 79 26.91 10.14 8.54
CA ALA A 79 27.27 10.33 7.13
C ALA A 79 27.28 9.02 6.30
N ARG A 80 27.64 7.89 6.94
CA ARG A 80 27.60 6.56 6.31
C ARG A 80 26.20 6.05 5.96
N CYS A 81 25.16 6.66 6.53
CA CYS A 81 23.74 6.34 6.29
C CYS A 81 23.10 7.33 5.31
N ALA A 82 23.86 8.33 4.81
CA ALA A 82 23.32 9.30 3.86
C ALA A 82 23.03 8.64 2.51
N GLY A 83 21.86 8.96 1.96
CA GLY A 83 21.41 8.43 0.66
C GLY A 83 20.04 8.97 0.29
N PRO A 84 19.58 8.75 -0.93
CA PRO A 84 18.23 9.14 -1.32
C PRO A 84 17.19 8.21 -0.68
N VAL A 85 16.12 8.78 -0.14
CA VAL A 85 14.91 8.06 0.23
C VAL A 85 13.80 8.49 -0.72
N ARG A 86 13.05 7.52 -1.23
CA ARG A 86 11.91 7.72 -2.11
C ARG A 86 10.67 7.07 -1.53
N PHE A 87 9.53 7.62 -1.87
CA PHE A 87 8.23 7.10 -1.49
C PHE A 87 7.40 6.79 -2.73
N THR A 88 6.67 5.69 -2.70
CA THR A 88 5.58 5.40 -3.64
C THR A 88 4.26 5.45 -2.88
N LEU A 89 3.22 6.04 -3.47
CA LEU A 89 1.90 6.06 -2.83
C LEU A 89 1.34 4.64 -2.79
N SER A 90 1.07 4.14 -1.59
CA SER A 90 0.53 2.80 -1.38
C SER A 90 -0.58 2.79 -0.34
N VAL A 91 -1.42 1.77 -0.38
CA VAL A 91 -2.42 1.46 0.66
C VAL A 91 -2.71 -0.04 0.66
N GLU A 92 -2.93 -0.63 1.84
CA GLU A 92 -3.52 -1.95 1.96
C GLU A 92 -5.03 -1.83 2.14
N ILE A 93 -5.81 -2.50 1.27
CA ILE A 93 -7.27 -2.60 1.36
C ILE A 93 -7.66 -4.01 1.75
N SER A 94 -8.49 -4.14 2.78
CA SER A 94 -9.10 -5.40 3.18
C SER A 94 -10.47 -5.53 2.52
N THR A 95 -10.67 -6.59 1.71
CA THR A 95 -11.99 -6.89 1.13
C THR A 95 -12.63 -8.07 1.86
N ILE A 96 -13.94 -7.96 2.17
CA ILE A 96 -14.76 -9.04 2.74
C ILE A 96 -16.07 -9.09 1.97
N TYR A 97 -16.31 -10.20 1.25
CA TYR A 97 -17.48 -10.36 0.39
C TYR A 97 -17.91 -11.83 0.27
N ARG A 98 -19.03 -12.09 -0.35
CA ARG A 98 -19.49 -13.45 -0.66
C ARG A 98 -19.32 -13.75 -2.15
N ARG A 99 -18.68 -14.88 -2.45
CA ARG A 99 -18.60 -15.46 -3.79
C ARG A 99 -18.60 -17.00 -3.68
N ASP A 100 -19.36 -17.68 -4.55
CA ASP A 100 -19.50 -19.14 -4.56
C ASP A 100 -19.93 -19.72 -3.20
N ASP A 101 -20.94 -19.09 -2.58
CA ASP A 101 -21.48 -19.40 -1.25
C ASP A 101 -20.47 -19.39 -0.09
N ARG A 102 -19.27 -18.85 -0.32
CA ARG A 102 -18.22 -18.68 0.70
C ARG A 102 -17.95 -17.22 1.01
N THR A 103 -17.63 -16.94 2.27
CA THR A 103 -17.09 -15.63 2.63
C THR A 103 -15.61 -15.58 2.24
N ARG A 104 -15.28 -14.67 1.31
CA ARG A 104 -13.92 -14.40 0.89
C ARG A 104 -13.37 -13.21 1.67
N LYS A 105 -12.11 -13.31 2.08
CA LYS A 105 -11.39 -12.24 2.78
C LYS A 105 -10.01 -12.14 2.16
N VAL A 106 -9.68 -11.01 1.59
CA VAL A 106 -8.42 -10.81 0.88
C VAL A 106 -7.86 -9.42 1.17
N HIS A 107 -6.56 -9.33 1.33
CA HIS A 107 -5.82 -8.07 1.42
C HIS A 107 -5.13 -7.76 0.09
N HIS A 108 -5.13 -6.49 -0.26
CA HIS A 108 -4.60 -5.99 -1.52
C HIS A 108 -3.76 -4.75 -1.27
N LEU A 109 -2.56 -4.72 -1.83
CA LEU A 109 -1.73 -3.53 -1.90
C LEU A 109 -2.05 -2.78 -3.19
N LEU A 110 -2.47 -1.53 -3.09
CA LEU A 110 -2.67 -0.65 -4.23
C LEU A 110 -1.53 0.36 -4.30
N TYR A 111 -1.07 0.63 -5.51
CA TYR A 111 -0.03 1.63 -5.77
C TYR A 111 -0.53 2.63 -6.79
N ALA A 112 -0.27 3.91 -6.53
CA ALA A 112 -0.66 5.00 -7.40
C ALA A 112 0.57 5.85 -7.81
N PRO A 113 0.71 6.22 -9.10
CA PRO A 113 1.85 6.98 -9.59
C PRO A 113 1.80 8.47 -9.24
N SER A 114 0.62 8.97 -8.86
CA SER A 114 0.41 10.38 -8.53
C SER A 114 -0.67 10.56 -7.47
N PHE A 115 -0.72 11.74 -6.85
CA PHE A 115 -1.80 12.08 -5.91
C PHE A 115 -3.16 12.14 -6.60
N GLU A 116 -3.23 12.56 -7.86
CA GLU A 116 -4.47 12.58 -8.63
C GLU A 116 -5.03 11.16 -8.82
N ALA A 117 -4.18 10.19 -9.10
CA ALA A 117 -4.56 8.79 -9.21
C ALA A 117 -5.02 8.23 -7.85
N ALA A 118 -4.28 8.52 -6.77
CA ALA A 118 -4.64 8.12 -5.41
C ALA A 118 -5.98 8.73 -4.97
N ASP A 119 -6.24 9.99 -5.32
CA ASP A 119 -7.51 10.67 -5.02
C ASP A 119 -8.69 10.00 -5.76
N LYS A 120 -8.56 9.65 -7.04
CA LYS A 120 -9.60 8.94 -7.80
C LYS A 120 -9.93 7.56 -7.19
N ILE A 121 -8.92 6.81 -6.77
CA ILE A 121 -9.13 5.56 -6.03
C ILE A 121 -9.89 5.85 -4.74
N THR A 122 -9.42 6.82 -3.95
CA THR A 122 -10.02 7.19 -2.66
C THR A 122 -11.48 7.63 -2.81
N GLU A 123 -11.79 8.48 -3.80
CA GLU A 123 -13.17 8.93 -4.09
C GLU A 123 -14.10 7.78 -4.46
N SER A 124 -13.60 6.79 -5.21
CA SER A 124 -14.38 5.61 -5.60
C SER A 124 -14.63 4.71 -4.39
N LEU A 125 -13.62 4.45 -3.57
CA LEU A 125 -13.75 3.61 -2.38
C LEU A 125 -14.56 4.27 -1.26
N ALA A 126 -14.53 5.59 -1.14
CA ALA A 126 -15.33 6.34 -0.16
C ALA A 126 -16.85 6.20 -0.36
N LYS A 127 -17.30 5.88 -1.58
CA LYS A 127 -18.70 5.57 -1.88
C LYS A 127 -19.13 4.19 -1.36
N ILE A 128 -18.17 3.32 -1.06
CA ILE A 128 -18.39 1.91 -0.66
C ILE A 128 -18.27 1.74 0.86
N GLY A 129 -17.34 2.47 1.50
CA GLY A 129 -17.14 2.33 2.93
C GLY A 129 -16.39 3.49 3.59
N ASN A 130 -16.23 3.38 4.91
CA ASN A 130 -15.58 4.43 5.71
C ASN A 130 -14.05 4.28 5.68
N LEU A 131 -13.38 5.18 4.99
CA LEU A 131 -11.93 5.19 4.86
C LEU A 131 -11.21 5.91 6.04
N ALA A 132 -11.96 6.61 6.89
CA ALA A 132 -11.39 7.34 8.03
C ALA A 132 -11.34 6.51 9.33
N SER A 133 -11.85 5.29 9.32
CA SER A 133 -11.90 4.44 10.51
C SER A 133 -10.58 3.73 10.82
N ASP A 134 -9.76 3.50 9.82
CA ASP A 134 -8.46 2.82 9.91
C ASP A 134 -7.64 3.14 8.66
N GLY A 135 -6.32 3.17 8.75
CA GLY A 135 -5.42 3.31 7.60
C GLY A 135 -5.58 2.19 6.58
N ARG A 136 -5.89 0.97 7.06
CA ARG A 136 -6.28 -0.18 6.25
C ARG A 136 -7.80 -0.40 6.34
N PRO A 137 -8.60 0.22 5.46
CA PRO A 137 -10.06 0.10 5.52
C PRO A 137 -10.52 -1.31 5.12
N ILE A 138 -11.63 -1.73 5.76
CA ILE A 138 -12.34 -2.97 5.43
C ILE A 138 -13.56 -2.61 4.59
N LEU A 139 -13.62 -3.16 3.37
CA LEU A 139 -14.66 -2.85 2.40
C LEU A 139 -15.46 -4.11 2.01
N GLY A 140 -16.77 -3.96 1.94
CA GLY A 140 -17.69 -4.96 1.38
C GLY A 140 -17.68 -4.91 -0.15
N LEU A 141 -16.50 -5.16 -0.74
CA LEU A 141 -16.24 -5.04 -2.17
C LEU A 141 -15.57 -6.32 -2.68
N ASP A 142 -15.95 -6.75 -3.87
CA ASP A 142 -15.31 -7.88 -4.54
C ASP A 142 -13.88 -7.50 -4.97
N SER A 143 -12.95 -8.45 -4.88
CA SER A 143 -11.53 -8.23 -5.25
C SER A 143 -11.36 -7.86 -6.71
N ARG A 144 -12.18 -8.43 -7.60
CA ARG A 144 -12.20 -8.10 -9.03
C ARG A 144 -12.61 -6.64 -9.25
N ASP A 145 -13.62 -6.17 -8.54
CA ASP A 145 -14.11 -4.79 -8.67
C ASP A 145 -13.12 -3.79 -8.05
N LEU A 146 -12.41 -4.17 -6.99
CA LEU A 146 -11.32 -3.35 -6.46
C LEU A 146 -10.20 -3.17 -7.48
N LEU A 147 -9.83 -4.24 -8.19
CA LEU A 147 -8.83 -4.17 -9.27
C LEU A 147 -9.33 -3.28 -10.41
N GLU A 148 -10.60 -3.39 -10.82
CA GLU A 148 -11.18 -2.53 -11.84
C GLU A 148 -11.12 -1.04 -11.46
N ILE A 149 -11.51 -0.68 -10.23
CA ILE A 149 -11.41 0.69 -9.70
C ILE A 149 -9.95 1.18 -9.77
N THR A 150 -9.00 0.32 -9.41
CA THR A 150 -7.57 0.66 -9.43
C THR A 150 -7.08 0.96 -10.84
N LEU A 151 -7.41 0.11 -11.80
CA LEU A 151 -7.00 0.26 -13.21
C LEU A 151 -7.68 1.47 -13.90
N GLN A 152 -8.93 1.77 -13.54
CA GLN A 152 -9.66 2.92 -14.08
C GLN A 152 -9.14 4.27 -13.56
N ALA A 153 -8.48 4.29 -12.41
CA ALA A 153 -7.96 5.53 -11.83
C ALA A 153 -6.83 6.13 -12.65
N ASP A 154 -5.87 5.31 -13.06
CA ASP A 154 -4.74 5.69 -13.92
C ASP A 154 -4.06 4.44 -14.49
N PRO A 155 -3.57 4.47 -15.75
CA PRO A 155 -2.85 3.33 -16.35
C PRO A 155 -1.57 2.90 -15.60
N GLY A 156 -0.99 3.78 -14.80
CA GLY A 156 0.17 3.49 -13.96
C GLY A 156 -0.18 2.94 -12.57
N CYS A 157 -1.47 2.81 -12.25
CA CYS A 157 -1.90 2.15 -11.01
C CYS A 157 -1.81 0.63 -11.17
N TYR A 158 -1.47 -0.05 -10.07
CA TYR A 158 -1.49 -1.51 -10.03
C TYR A 158 -1.85 -2.03 -8.66
N LEU A 159 -2.27 -3.28 -8.62
CA LEU A 159 -2.64 -4.02 -7.43
C LEU A 159 -1.73 -5.23 -7.26
N VAL A 160 -1.24 -5.44 -6.05
CA VAL A 160 -0.48 -6.62 -5.64
C VAL A 160 -1.26 -7.33 -4.54
N PRO A 161 -1.64 -8.60 -4.74
CA PRO A 161 -2.21 -9.41 -3.66
C PRO A 161 -1.22 -9.53 -2.50
N ALA A 162 -1.65 -9.14 -1.30
CA ALA A 162 -0.80 -9.13 -0.11
C ALA A 162 -0.65 -10.55 0.45
N HIS A 163 0.57 -10.87 0.96
CA HIS A 163 0.91 -12.10 1.71
C HIS A 163 0.06 -13.32 1.29
N VAL A 164 0.16 -13.69 0.02
CA VAL A 164 -0.79 -14.58 -0.69
C VAL A 164 -1.04 -15.95 -0.06
N TRP A 165 -0.15 -16.42 0.82
CA TRP A 165 -0.22 -17.74 1.49
C TRP A 165 -0.70 -17.69 2.94
N THR A 166 -1.00 -16.53 3.52
CA THR A 166 -1.55 -16.50 4.88
C THR A 166 -2.91 -17.21 4.92
N PRO A 167 -3.25 -17.96 5.99
CA PRO A 167 -4.50 -18.73 6.03
C PRO A 167 -5.76 -17.88 5.86
N TRP A 168 -5.74 -16.66 6.39
CA TRP A 168 -6.82 -15.67 6.30
C TRP A 168 -6.35 -14.43 5.56
N PHE A 169 -7.27 -13.74 4.91
CA PHE A 169 -7.04 -12.48 4.21
C PHE A 169 -5.99 -12.56 3.09
N ALA A 170 -5.93 -13.69 2.41
CA ALA A 170 -4.99 -13.91 1.31
C ALA A 170 -5.67 -14.58 0.13
N VAL A 171 -5.20 -14.29 -1.09
CA VAL A 171 -5.78 -14.86 -2.33
C VAL A 171 -5.71 -16.38 -2.33
N LEU A 172 -4.57 -16.96 -1.93
CA LEU A 172 -4.40 -18.42 -1.87
C LEU A 172 -4.54 -18.97 -0.44
N GLY A 173 -5.16 -18.20 0.44
CA GLY A 173 -5.34 -18.55 1.85
C GLY A 173 -6.30 -19.71 2.05
N SER A 174 -5.87 -20.74 2.78
CA SER A 174 -6.63 -21.98 2.99
C SER A 174 -8.00 -21.80 3.68
N LYS A 175 -8.22 -20.68 4.38
CA LYS A 175 -9.44 -20.41 5.14
C LYS A 175 -10.43 -19.50 4.43
N SER A 176 -9.94 -18.50 3.69
CA SER A 176 -10.80 -17.46 3.10
C SER A 176 -10.46 -17.11 1.65
N GLY A 177 -9.47 -17.75 1.08
CA GLY A 177 -8.98 -17.49 -0.26
C GLY A 177 -9.63 -18.35 -1.35
N PHE A 178 -8.93 -18.42 -2.46
CA PHE A 178 -9.28 -19.13 -3.69
C PHE A 178 -8.21 -20.17 -4.01
N ASP A 179 -8.52 -21.05 -4.97
CA ASP A 179 -7.57 -22.06 -5.43
C ASP A 179 -6.57 -21.50 -6.46
N ALA A 180 -6.95 -20.40 -7.14
CA ALA A 180 -6.08 -19.73 -8.10
C ALA A 180 -6.33 -18.21 -8.13
N VAL A 181 -5.31 -17.43 -8.55
CA VAL A 181 -5.40 -15.99 -8.73
C VAL A 181 -6.53 -15.60 -9.69
N ARG A 182 -6.71 -16.37 -10.79
CA ARG A 182 -7.79 -16.15 -11.74
C ARG A 182 -9.18 -16.28 -11.14
N ASP A 183 -9.36 -17.13 -10.14
CA ASP A 183 -10.66 -17.29 -9.48
C ASP A 183 -10.99 -16.08 -8.63
N CYS A 184 -9.98 -15.38 -8.13
CA CYS A 184 -10.15 -14.14 -7.37
C CYS A 184 -10.46 -12.94 -8.26
N TYR A 185 -9.70 -12.75 -9.36
CA TYR A 185 -9.78 -11.53 -10.18
C TYR A 185 -10.49 -11.71 -11.52
N ALA A 186 -10.96 -12.93 -11.82
CA ALA A 186 -11.75 -13.30 -13.00
C ALA A 186 -11.11 -12.80 -14.32
N ASP A 187 -11.85 -12.02 -15.11
CA ASP A 187 -11.45 -11.45 -16.39
C ASP A 187 -10.28 -10.47 -16.30
N LEU A 188 -10.00 -9.92 -15.11
CA LEU A 188 -8.90 -8.98 -14.87
C LEU A 188 -7.63 -9.64 -14.32
N ALA A 189 -7.60 -10.97 -14.17
CA ALA A 189 -6.46 -11.67 -13.57
C ALA A 189 -5.13 -11.44 -14.32
N GLU A 190 -5.17 -11.16 -15.62
CA GLU A 190 -3.98 -10.83 -16.43
C GLU A 190 -3.29 -9.51 -16.01
N HIS A 191 -3.98 -8.64 -15.26
CA HIS A 191 -3.42 -7.40 -14.72
C HIS A 191 -2.74 -7.59 -13.36
N ILE A 192 -2.68 -8.82 -12.84
CA ILE A 192 -1.90 -9.13 -11.62
C ILE A 192 -0.47 -9.52 -12.04
N PHE A 193 0.45 -8.58 -11.96
CA PHE A 193 1.85 -8.76 -12.39
C PHE A 193 2.78 -9.24 -11.29
N ALA A 194 2.38 -9.11 -10.02
CA ALA A 194 3.18 -9.47 -8.86
C ALA A 194 2.29 -9.95 -7.72
N VAL A 195 2.87 -10.73 -6.81
CA VAL A 195 2.25 -11.16 -5.56
C VAL A 195 3.26 -10.98 -4.42
N GLU A 196 2.77 -10.71 -3.21
CA GLU A 196 3.64 -10.66 -2.04
C GLU A 196 3.80 -12.05 -1.43
N THR A 197 5.07 -12.47 -1.23
CA THR A 197 5.48 -13.75 -0.65
C THR A 197 6.63 -13.51 0.35
N GLY A 198 7.26 -14.56 0.83
CA GLY A 198 8.43 -14.48 1.72
C GLY A 198 8.08 -14.49 3.19
N LEU A 199 6.85 -14.88 3.54
CA LEU A 199 6.41 -15.02 4.93
C LEU A 199 6.55 -16.47 5.43
N SER A 200 6.51 -16.64 6.75
CA SER A 200 6.57 -17.96 7.39
C SER A 200 5.41 -18.89 7.03
N SER A 201 4.34 -18.37 6.44
CA SER A 201 3.18 -19.12 5.94
C SER A 201 3.33 -19.60 4.50
N ASP A 202 4.38 -19.22 3.81
CA ASP A 202 4.62 -19.66 2.43
C ASP A 202 4.87 -21.17 2.38
N PRO A 203 4.46 -21.86 1.32
CA PRO A 203 4.81 -23.27 1.10
C PRO A 203 6.33 -23.46 1.07
N PRO A 204 6.83 -24.63 1.55
CA PRO A 204 8.26 -24.95 1.50
C PRO A 204 8.75 -25.14 0.05
#